data_0d1ff00010586af80a438628cd5fbd95
#
_entry.id   0d1ff00010586af80a438628cd5fbd95
#
_cell.length_a   1.000
_cell.length_b   1.000
_cell.length_c   1.000
_cell.angle_alpha   90.00
_cell.angle_beta   90.00
_cell.angle_gamma   90.00
#
_symmetry.space_group_name_H-M   'P 1'
#
loop_
_entity.id
_entity.type
_entity.pdbx_description
1 polymer ?
#
loop_
_entity_poly.entity_id
_entity_poly.type
_entity_poly.pdbx_seq_one_letter_code
_entity_poly.pdbx_strand_id
1 'polypeptide(L)'
;MREKDCQVVISGAGPAGAILGLLLARAGVETKLIERHEDFSREFRGELVWPSGLKPLKQIGIWEDFEKVGQVRIDQVKTFINEKPFVSPQMDSSVIGEFRPRWISQPHFLEMLVEKASAFANFELLRSTRMRNLVRDEDSVTGVVTDAHGEISADLVVGADGRSSIVRARSGLSAKADKLPMDIV
;
A
#
# COMPACT_ATOMS: atom_id res chain seq x y z
N MET A 1 -15.69 6.75 29.06
CA MET A 1 -14.88 6.83 27.84
C MET A 1 -15.84 6.69 26.65
N ARG A 2 -15.72 7.53 25.63
CA ARG A 2 -16.53 7.40 24.42
C ARG A 2 -16.04 6.14 23.68
N GLU A 3 -16.93 5.31 23.22
CA GLU A 3 -16.60 4.18 22.35
C GLU A 3 -15.94 4.71 21.08
N LYS A 4 -14.83 4.12 20.67
CA LYS A 4 -14.10 4.56 19.47
C LYS A 4 -14.69 3.91 18.23
N ASP A 5 -14.57 4.57 17.08
CA ASP A 5 -15.12 4.08 15.81
C ASP A 5 -14.33 2.89 15.26
N CYS A 6 -13.06 2.74 15.65
CA CYS A 6 -12.20 1.58 15.34
C CYS A 6 -10.94 1.58 16.22
N GLN A 7 -10.20 0.48 16.21
CA GLN A 7 -8.90 0.40 16.86
C GLN A 7 -7.81 1.06 16.01
N VAL A 8 -7.84 0.81 14.69
CA VAL A 8 -6.84 1.36 13.77
C VAL A 8 -7.51 2.03 12.58
N VAL A 9 -7.11 3.28 12.29
CA VAL A 9 -7.44 3.93 11.04
C VAL A 9 -6.19 4.08 10.17
N ILE A 10 -6.27 3.61 8.91
CA ILE A 10 -5.18 3.69 7.94
C ILE A 10 -5.55 4.70 6.87
N SER A 11 -4.72 5.71 6.66
CA SER A 11 -4.89 6.68 5.58
C SER A 11 -4.08 6.28 4.36
N GLY A 12 -4.76 5.93 3.27
CA GLY A 12 -4.20 5.53 1.98
C GLY A 12 -4.24 4.02 1.73
N ALA A 13 -5.03 3.61 0.72
CA ALA A 13 -5.16 2.22 0.28
C ALA A 13 -4.19 1.85 -0.87
N GLY A 14 -2.98 2.41 -0.87
CA GLY A 14 -1.88 1.93 -1.68
C GLY A 14 -1.39 0.55 -1.20
N PRO A 15 -0.37 -0.04 -1.85
CA PRO A 15 0.10 -1.40 -1.50
C PRO A 15 0.39 -1.59 0.00
N ALA A 16 1.02 -0.60 0.64
CA ALA A 16 1.34 -0.67 2.06
C ALA A 16 0.08 -0.67 2.94
N GLY A 17 -0.86 0.26 2.69
CA GLY A 17 -2.08 0.36 3.49
C GLY A 17 -3.03 -0.81 3.26
N ALA A 18 -3.18 -1.28 2.01
CA ALA A 18 -4.04 -2.41 1.69
C ALA A 18 -3.52 -3.74 2.30
N ILE A 19 -2.20 -3.98 2.24
CA ILE A 19 -1.59 -5.15 2.89
C ILE A 19 -1.74 -5.07 4.41
N LEU A 20 -1.45 -3.91 5.02
CA LEU A 20 -1.62 -3.72 6.45
C LEU A 20 -3.07 -3.93 6.87
N GLY A 21 -4.03 -3.35 6.14
CA GLY A 21 -5.46 -3.53 6.41
C GLY A 21 -5.88 -5.00 6.40
N LEU A 22 -5.42 -5.76 5.40
CA LEU A 22 -5.67 -7.20 5.33
C LEU A 22 -5.07 -7.96 6.53
N LEU A 23 -3.85 -7.62 6.94
CA LEU A 23 -3.18 -8.28 8.07
C LEU A 23 -3.90 -7.99 9.39
N LEU A 24 -4.30 -6.74 9.62
CA LEU A 24 -5.03 -6.33 10.82
C LEU A 24 -6.43 -6.96 10.86
N ALA A 25 -7.14 -6.98 9.72
CA ALA A 25 -8.43 -7.66 9.60
C ALA A 25 -8.35 -9.14 10.00
N ARG A 26 -7.34 -9.85 9.50
CA ARG A 26 -7.07 -11.27 9.87
C ARG A 26 -6.74 -11.46 11.33
N ALA A 27 -6.09 -10.46 11.93
CA ALA A 27 -5.76 -10.49 13.36
C ALA A 27 -6.94 -10.12 14.28
N GLY A 28 -8.13 -9.83 13.71
CA GLY A 28 -9.31 -9.46 14.48
C GLY A 28 -9.29 -8.01 14.97
N VAL A 29 -8.41 -7.16 14.45
CA VAL A 29 -8.30 -5.75 14.81
C VAL A 29 -9.33 -4.94 14.03
N GLU A 30 -10.19 -4.18 14.73
CA GLU A 30 -11.15 -3.27 14.09
C GLU A 30 -10.43 -2.18 13.32
N THR A 31 -10.55 -2.21 11.99
CA THR A 31 -9.74 -1.41 11.08
C THR A 31 -10.59 -0.67 10.07
N LYS A 32 -10.38 0.64 9.94
CA LYS A 32 -10.90 1.45 8.83
C LYS A 32 -9.74 1.85 7.90
N LEU A 33 -9.89 1.56 6.61
CA LEU A 33 -8.94 1.95 5.55
C LEU A 33 -9.55 3.06 4.71
N ILE A 34 -8.89 4.21 4.65
CA ILE A 34 -9.37 5.40 3.92
C ILE A 34 -8.67 5.48 2.57
N GLU A 35 -9.45 5.59 1.48
CA GLU A 35 -8.94 5.86 0.14
C GLU A 35 -9.66 7.07 -0.48
N ARG A 36 -8.87 8.03 -0.95
CA ARG A 36 -9.41 9.28 -1.53
C ARG A 36 -10.08 9.11 -2.89
N HIS A 37 -9.78 8.03 -3.60
CA HIS A 37 -10.35 7.72 -4.90
C HIS A 37 -11.51 6.74 -4.76
N GLU A 38 -12.42 6.79 -5.73
CA GLU A 38 -13.55 5.89 -5.83
C GLU A 38 -13.11 4.45 -6.18
N ASP A 39 -12.07 4.35 -7.01
CA ASP A 39 -11.50 3.08 -7.45
C ASP A 39 -9.96 3.16 -7.49
N PHE A 40 -9.33 2.06 -7.89
CA PHE A 40 -7.89 1.99 -8.11
C PHE A 40 -7.49 2.17 -9.58
N SER A 41 -8.45 2.45 -10.47
CA SER A 41 -8.23 2.70 -11.89
C SER A 41 -7.53 4.05 -12.07
N ARG A 42 -6.23 4.09 -11.92
CA ARG A 42 -5.39 5.27 -12.17
C ARG A 42 -4.74 5.13 -13.53
N GLU A 43 -4.38 6.27 -14.16
CA GLU A 43 -3.53 6.25 -15.33
C GLU A 43 -2.34 5.31 -15.11
N PHE A 44 -2.10 4.48 -16.10
CA PHE A 44 -1.16 3.35 -16.15
C PHE A 44 -0.05 3.42 -15.08
N ARG A 45 -0.12 2.53 -14.11
CA ARG A 45 1.01 2.19 -13.25
C ARG A 45 1.13 0.69 -13.18
N GLY A 46 1.96 0.16 -14.08
CA GLY A 46 2.51 -1.16 -13.86
C GLY A 46 3.51 -1.07 -12.71
N GLU A 47 3.44 -1.98 -11.79
CA GLU A 47 4.40 -2.08 -10.70
C GLU A 47 5.30 -3.27 -10.94
N LEU A 48 6.60 -3.02 -10.86
CA LEU A 48 7.61 -4.08 -10.86
C LEU A 48 7.79 -4.58 -9.44
N VAL A 49 7.38 -5.81 -9.20
CA VAL A 49 7.55 -6.46 -7.89
C VAL A 49 8.76 -7.39 -7.93
N TRP A 50 9.74 -7.08 -7.10
CA TRP A 50 10.96 -7.85 -6.92
C TRP A 50 10.74 -9.08 -6.01
N PRO A 51 11.65 -10.06 -6.00
CA PRO A 51 11.58 -11.24 -5.13
C PRO A 51 11.37 -10.92 -3.66
N SER A 52 11.96 -9.83 -3.17
CA SER A 52 11.79 -9.33 -1.80
C SER A 52 10.35 -8.92 -1.47
N GLY A 53 9.58 -8.47 -2.47
CA GLY A 53 8.15 -8.18 -2.33
C GLY A 53 7.25 -9.40 -2.54
N LEU A 54 7.68 -10.36 -3.37
CA LEU A 54 6.91 -11.57 -3.68
C LEU A 54 6.92 -12.60 -2.54
N LYS A 55 8.07 -12.80 -1.89
CA LYS A 55 8.19 -13.75 -0.77
C LYS A 55 7.19 -13.47 0.37
N PRO A 56 7.02 -12.23 0.85
CA PRO A 56 6.00 -11.90 1.84
C PRO A 56 4.58 -12.28 1.43
N LEU A 57 4.20 -12.16 0.14
CA LEU A 57 2.85 -12.54 -0.32
C LEU A 57 2.56 -14.03 -0.09
N LYS A 58 3.58 -14.87 -0.26
CA LYS A 58 3.46 -16.30 0.06
C LYS A 58 3.40 -16.54 1.56
N GLN A 59 4.21 -15.84 2.35
CA GLN A 59 4.21 -15.96 3.82
C GLN A 59 2.86 -15.57 4.43
N ILE A 60 2.21 -14.54 3.91
CA ILE A 60 0.88 -14.12 4.36
C ILE A 60 -0.27 -14.90 3.69
N GLY A 61 0.03 -15.93 2.90
CA GLY A 61 -0.96 -16.87 2.36
C GLY A 61 -1.90 -16.27 1.30
N ILE A 62 -1.43 -15.32 0.49
CA ILE A 62 -2.22 -14.75 -0.62
C ILE A 62 -1.59 -15.05 -2.00
N TRP A 63 -0.64 -15.98 -2.05
CA TRP A 63 0.10 -16.28 -3.26
C TRP A 63 -0.79 -16.76 -4.42
N GLU A 64 -1.73 -17.66 -4.13
CA GLU A 64 -2.63 -18.20 -5.15
C GLU A 64 -3.56 -17.14 -5.74
N ASP A 65 -4.00 -16.18 -4.93
CA ASP A 65 -4.82 -15.07 -5.41
C ASP A 65 -3.98 -14.06 -6.19
N PHE A 66 -2.76 -13.81 -5.74
CA PHE A 66 -1.80 -12.99 -6.46
C PHE A 66 -1.45 -13.56 -7.83
N GLU A 67 -1.35 -14.89 -7.99
CA GLU A 67 -1.11 -15.54 -9.29
C GLU A 67 -2.26 -15.30 -10.29
N LYS A 68 -3.46 -14.95 -9.84
CA LYS A 68 -4.62 -14.61 -10.68
C LYS A 68 -4.64 -13.14 -11.12
N VAL A 69 -3.85 -12.29 -10.48
CA VAL A 69 -3.70 -10.89 -10.88
C VAL A 69 -3.01 -10.82 -12.24
N GLY A 70 -3.47 -9.92 -13.11
CA GLY A 70 -2.85 -9.68 -14.41
C GLY A 70 -1.37 -9.32 -14.25
N GLN A 71 -0.48 -10.17 -14.77
CA GLN A 71 0.95 -10.05 -14.54
C GLN A 71 1.80 -10.65 -15.66
N VAL A 72 3.03 -10.17 -15.78
CA VAL A 72 4.05 -10.69 -16.68
C VAL A 72 5.31 -11.02 -15.88
N ARG A 73 5.80 -12.24 -16.00
CA ARG A 73 7.09 -12.66 -15.43
C ARG A 73 8.24 -12.08 -16.23
N ILE A 74 9.26 -11.61 -15.53
CA ILE A 74 10.47 -11.07 -16.15
C ILE A 74 11.56 -12.12 -16.05
N ASP A 75 11.93 -12.65 -17.21
CA ASP A 75 12.98 -13.67 -17.30
C ASP A 75 14.36 -13.06 -17.55
N GLN A 76 14.40 -11.86 -18.16
CA GLN A 76 15.64 -11.19 -18.51
C GLN A 76 15.48 -9.66 -18.44
N VAL A 77 16.48 -8.99 -17.91
CA VAL A 77 16.62 -7.53 -17.97
C VAL A 77 17.83 -7.22 -18.87
N LYS A 78 17.62 -6.44 -19.93
CA LYS A 78 18.70 -5.98 -20.81
C LYS A 78 18.99 -4.51 -20.50
N THR A 79 20.23 -4.21 -20.19
CA THR A 79 20.69 -2.84 -19.94
C THR A 79 21.57 -2.38 -21.08
N PHE A 80 21.34 -1.16 -21.55
CA PHE A 80 22.14 -0.52 -22.59
C PHE A 80 22.71 0.79 -22.06
N ILE A 81 23.96 1.08 -22.39
CA ILE A 81 24.62 2.37 -22.14
C ILE A 81 25.11 2.91 -23.49
N ASN A 82 24.64 4.09 -23.90
CA ASN A 82 24.92 4.66 -25.22
C ASN A 82 24.70 3.65 -26.35
N GLU A 83 23.53 3.01 -26.35
CA GLU A 83 23.09 1.99 -27.33
C GLU A 83 23.94 0.71 -27.37
N LYS A 84 24.94 0.59 -26.53
CA LYS A 84 25.77 -0.60 -26.41
C LYS A 84 25.24 -1.51 -25.29
N PRO A 85 25.12 -2.82 -25.52
CA PRO A 85 24.72 -3.75 -24.47
C PRO A 85 25.69 -3.64 -23.28
N PHE A 86 25.15 -3.40 -22.12
CA PHE A 86 25.84 -3.49 -20.84
C PHE A 86 25.48 -4.82 -20.17
N VAL A 87 25.91 -5.05 -18.94
CA VAL A 87 25.61 -6.31 -18.24
C VAL A 87 24.11 -6.55 -18.24
N SER A 88 23.71 -7.71 -18.77
CA SER A 88 22.31 -8.19 -18.73
C SER A 88 22.25 -9.41 -17.82
N PRO A 89 22.01 -9.23 -16.50
CA PRO A 89 21.92 -10.36 -15.60
C PRO A 89 20.76 -11.27 -16.04
N GLN A 90 21.05 -12.53 -16.29
CA GLN A 90 20.00 -13.53 -16.37
C GLN A 90 19.44 -13.74 -14.97
N MET A 91 18.13 -13.73 -14.85
CA MET A 91 17.46 -14.06 -13.60
C MET A 91 17.58 -15.57 -13.39
N ASP A 92 18.71 -15.99 -12.75
CA ASP A 92 18.99 -17.38 -12.49
C ASP A 92 17.89 -17.98 -11.60
N SER A 93 17.19 -18.98 -12.17
CA SER A 93 16.13 -19.69 -11.48
C SER A 93 16.61 -20.47 -10.25
N SER A 94 17.91 -20.81 -10.16
CA SER A 94 18.49 -21.47 -8.99
C SER A 94 18.51 -20.55 -7.76
N VAL A 95 18.63 -19.24 -7.94
CA VAL A 95 18.70 -18.25 -6.86
C VAL A 95 17.33 -17.69 -6.49
N ILE A 96 16.49 -17.38 -7.48
CA ILE A 96 15.20 -16.70 -7.25
C ILE A 96 14.00 -17.64 -7.37
N GLY A 97 14.16 -18.83 -7.94
CA GLY A 97 13.15 -19.88 -8.03
C GLY A 97 11.83 -19.39 -8.61
N GLU A 98 10.73 -19.63 -7.88
CA GLU A 98 9.39 -19.19 -8.25
C GLU A 98 9.18 -17.67 -8.11
N PHE A 99 10.04 -16.98 -7.36
CA PHE A 99 9.92 -15.54 -7.06
C PHE A 99 10.61 -14.66 -8.10
N ARG A 100 10.51 -14.98 -9.39
CA ARG A 100 10.99 -14.11 -10.44
C ARG A 100 10.28 -12.76 -10.40
N PRO A 101 10.97 -11.64 -10.68
CA PRO A 101 10.33 -10.34 -10.74
C PRO A 101 9.11 -10.36 -11.66
N ARG A 102 8.10 -9.61 -11.29
CA ARG A 102 6.84 -9.56 -12.05
C ARG A 102 6.38 -8.14 -12.27
N TRP A 103 5.96 -7.87 -13.47
CA TRP A 103 5.22 -6.67 -13.80
C TRP A 103 3.75 -6.96 -13.57
N ILE A 104 3.10 -6.22 -12.69
CA ILE A 104 1.73 -6.49 -12.29
C ILE A 104 0.80 -5.31 -12.57
N SER A 105 -0.47 -5.59 -12.74
CA SER A 105 -1.53 -4.56 -12.70
C SER A 105 -1.77 -4.14 -11.25
N GLN A 106 -1.31 -2.94 -10.89
CA GLN A 106 -1.52 -2.41 -9.54
C GLN A 106 -3.00 -2.29 -9.15
N PRO A 107 -3.92 -1.80 -10.03
CA PRO A 107 -5.33 -1.74 -9.69
C PRO A 107 -5.91 -3.10 -9.30
N HIS A 108 -5.68 -4.14 -10.11
CA HIS A 108 -6.18 -5.47 -9.81
C HIS A 108 -5.57 -6.06 -8.54
N PHE A 109 -4.30 -5.76 -8.28
CA PHE A 109 -3.64 -6.20 -7.05
C PHE A 109 -4.25 -5.54 -5.81
N LEU A 110 -4.53 -4.24 -5.87
CA LEU A 110 -5.15 -3.51 -4.76
C LEU A 110 -6.60 -3.96 -4.53
N GLU A 111 -7.39 -4.14 -5.60
CA GLU A 111 -8.75 -4.69 -5.47
C GLU A 111 -8.73 -6.07 -4.80
N MET A 112 -7.87 -6.97 -5.24
CA MET A 112 -7.73 -8.30 -4.63
C MET A 112 -7.42 -8.22 -3.13
N LEU A 113 -6.53 -7.30 -2.71
CA LEU A 113 -6.19 -7.12 -1.30
C LEU A 113 -7.37 -6.62 -0.46
N VAL A 114 -8.08 -5.60 -0.96
CA VAL A 114 -9.20 -5.00 -0.21
C VAL A 114 -10.43 -5.91 -0.22
N GLU A 115 -10.70 -6.65 -1.29
CA GLU A 115 -11.75 -7.68 -1.32
C GLU A 115 -11.49 -8.76 -0.25
N LYS A 116 -10.24 -9.23 -0.14
CA LYS A 116 -9.87 -10.19 0.91
C LYS A 116 -9.99 -9.63 2.32
N ALA A 117 -9.66 -8.35 2.51
CA ALA A 117 -9.83 -7.69 3.80
C ALA A 117 -11.32 -7.50 4.14
N SER A 118 -12.13 -7.13 3.16
CA SER A 118 -13.58 -6.91 3.32
C SER A 118 -14.38 -8.18 3.61
N ALA A 119 -13.78 -9.37 3.48
CA ALA A 119 -14.38 -10.61 3.94
C ALA A 119 -14.42 -10.73 5.48
N PHE A 120 -13.73 -9.87 6.21
CA PHE A 120 -13.71 -9.83 7.68
C PHE A 120 -14.64 -8.73 8.19
N ALA A 121 -15.51 -9.05 9.15
CA ALA A 121 -16.51 -8.14 9.70
C ALA A 121 -15.89 -6.93 10.46
N ASN A 122 -14.64 -7.05 10.88
CA ASN A 122 -13.86 -6.03 11.58
C ASN A 122 -13.05 -5.11 10.63
N PHE A 123 -13.34 -5.14 9.32
CA PHE A 123 -12.66 -4.29 8.35
C PHE A 123 -13.68 -3.48 7.54
N GLU A 124 -13.39 -2.19 7.37
CA GLU A 124 -14.17 -1.28 6.52
C GLU A 124 -13.24 -0.47 5.60
N LEU A 125 -13.55 -0.48 4.29
CA LEU A 125 -12.90 0.37 3.29
C LEU A 125 -13.77 1.59 3.01
N LEU A 126 -13.26 2.78 3.28
CA LEU A 126 -13.90 4.07 3.01
C LEU A 126 -13.30 4.68 1.73
N ARG A 127 -13.92 4.39 0.58
CA ARG A 127 -13.56 4.98 -0.71
C ARG A 127 -14.06 6.41 -0.83
N SER A 128 -13.56 7.15 -1.80
CA SER A 128 -13.92 8.57 -2.04
C SER A 128 -13.80 9.43 -0.78
N THR A 129 -12.92 9.02 0.14
CA THR A 129 -12.76 9.64 1.46
C THR A 129 -11.34 10.14 1.62
N ARG A 130 -11.19 11.44 1.81
CA ARG A 130 -9.88 12.07 2.00
C ARG A 130 -9.68 12.47 3.44
N MET A 131 -8.59 12.01 4.03
CA MET A 131 -8.11 12.51 5.32
C MET A 131 -7.67 13.97 5.17
N ARG A 132 -8.11 14.83 6.09
CA ARG A 132 -7.86 16.28 6.11
C ARG A 132 -6.97 16.71 7.26
N ASN A 133 -7.19 16.14 8.44
CA ASN A 133 -6.44 16.49 9.65
C ASN A 133 -6.38 15.31 10.61
N LEU A 134 -5.52 15.44 11.61
CA LEU A 134 -5.48 14.55 12.77
C LEU A 134 -6.37 15.10 13.86
N VAL A 135 -7.10 14.24 14.57
CA VAL A 135 -7.75 14.56 15.85
C VAL A 135 -6.71 14.34 16.94
N ARG A 136 -6.61 15.29 17.85
CA ARG A 136 -5.66 15.25 18.97
C ARG A 136 -6.36 15.52 20.29
N ASP A 137 -5.85 14.83 21.31
CA ASP A 137 -6.17 15.09 22.69
C ASP A 137 -4.83 15.26 23.42
N GLU A 138 -4.55 16.49 23.88
CA GLU A 138 -3.25 16.88 24.41
C GLU A 138 -2.09 16.49 23.46
N ASP A 139 -1.24 15.56 23.89
CA ASP A 139 -0.08 15.07 23.12
C ASP A 139 -0.36 13.82 22.27
N SER A 140 -1.57 13.30 22.34
CA SER A 140 -1.95 12.05 21.66
C SER A 140 -2.76 12.30 20.40
N VAL A 141 -2.55 11.46 19.38
CA VAL A 141 -3.41 11.39 18.20
C VAL A 141 -4.50 10.37 18.49
N THR A 142 -5.76 10.81 18.44
CA THR A 142 -6.94 10.01 18.81
C THR A 142 -7.86 9.71 17.64
N GLY A 143 -7.48 10.12 16.43
CA GLY A 143 -8.28 9.87 15.24
C GLY A 143 -7.90 10.75 14.06
N VAL A 144 -8.77 10.81 13.07
CA VAL A 144 -8.61 11.60 11.85
C VAL A 144 -9.89 12.39 11.54
N VAL A 145 -9.74 13.51 10.85
CA VAL A 145 -10.84 14.26 10.24
C VAL A 145 -10.87 13.93 8.75
N THR A 146 -12.02 13.56 8.25
CA THR A 146 -12.24 13.26 6.82
C THR A 146 -13.23 14.24 6.21
N ASP A 147 -13.24 14.33 4.86
CA ASP A 147 -14.20 15.18 4.15
C ASP A 147 -15.58 14.54 4.02
N ALA A 148 -15.67 13.22 3.98
CA ALA A 148 -16.94 12.51 3.74
C ALA A 148 -17.62 12.01 5.03
N HIS A 149 -16.84 11.68 6.08
CA HIS A 149 -17.37 11.04 7.28
C HIS A 149 -17.14 11.87 8.58
N GLY A 150 -16.60 13.09 8.45
CA GLY A 150 -16.26 13.90 9.63
C GLY A 150 -15.10 13.30 10.43
N GLU A 151 -15.21 13.28 11.74
CA GLU A 151 -14.21 12.70 12.64
C GLU A 151 -14.40 11.19 12.76
N ILE A 152 -13.29 10.46 12.66
CA ILE A 152 -13.19 9.02 12.93
C ILE A 152 -12.21 8.85 14.08
N SER A 153 -12.71 8.39 15.21
CA SER A 153 -11.90 8.13 16.40
C SER A 153 -11.22 6.77 16.35
N ALA A 154 -9.96 6.69 16.78
CA ALA A 154 -9.18 5.46 16.76
C ALA A 154 -8.14 5.42 17.86
N ASP A 155 -7.66 4.22 18.23
CA ASP A 155 -6.52 4.05 19.13
C ASP A 155 -5.20 4.36 18.43
N LEU A 156 -5.12 4.06 17.13
CA LEU A 156 -3.92 4.27 16.32
C LEU A 156 -4.28 4.82 14.94
N VAL A 157 -3.52 5.81 14.50
CA VAL A 157 -3.58 6.35 13.12
C VAL A 157 -2.32 5.95 12.37
N VAL A 158 -2.48 5.31 11.22
CA VAL A 158 -1.38 4.91 10.34
C VAL A 158 -1.41 5.72 9.05
N GLY A 159 -0.30 6.41 8.74
CA GLY A 159 -0.11 7.12 7.48
C GLY A 159 0.51 6.22 6.41
N ALA A 160 -0.29 5.79 5.42
CA ALA A 160 0.14 5.08 4.22
C ALA A 160 -0.21 5.86 2.93
N ASP A 161 -0.37 7.17 3.05
CA ASP A 161 -0.91 8.11 2.05
C ASP A 161 0.17 8.65 1.07
N GLY A 162 1.34 8.00 1.04
CA GLY A 162 2.35 8.13 -0.01
C GLY A 162 3.26 9.36 0.13
N ARG A 163 3.85 9.77 -1.00
CA ARG A 163 4.90 10.80 -1.04
C ARG A 163 4.47 12.15 -0.46
N SER A 164 3.25 12.56 -0.72
CA SER A 164 2.65 13.82 -0.23
C SER A 164 1.77 13.59 0.99
N SER A 165 2.26 12.78 1.92
CA SER A 165 1.51 12.36 3.10
C SER A 165 0.98 13.54 3.92
N ILE A 166 -0.34 13.58 4.07
CA ILE A 166 -1.02 14.54 4.94
C ILE A 166 -0.83 14.14 6.40
N VAL A 167 -0.83 12.82 6.69
CA VAL A 167 -0.58 12.31 8.04
C VAL A 167 0.78 12.80 8.53
N ARG A 168 1.84 12.64 7.76
CA ARG A 168 3.17 13.15 8.10
C ARG A 168 3.18 14.67 8.30
N ALA A 169 2.57 15.42 7.38
CA ALA A 169 2.53 16.88 7.47
C ALA A 169 1.78 17.37 8.71
N ARG A 170 0.76 16.64 9.17
CA ARG A 170 -0.06 17.01 10.33
C ARG A 170 0.45 16.41 11.64
N SER A 171 1.32 15.39 11.59
CA SER A 171 1.87 14.75 12.80
C SER A 171 2.92 15.61 13.52
N GLY A 172 3.47 16.61 12.86
CA GLY A 172 4.61 17.39 13.38
C GLY A 172 5.96 16.68 13.15
N LEU A 173 5.98 15.51 12.52
CA LEU A 173 7.20 14.80 12.16
C LEU A 173 7.84 15.45 10.94
N SER A 174 9.12 15.76 11.03
CA SER A 174 9.90 16.25 9.90
C SER A 174 10.56 15.08 9.14
N ALA A 175 10.57 15.15 7.82
CA ALA A 175 11.35 14.26 6.99
C ALA A 175 12.43 15.06 6.26
N LYS A 176 13.66 14.57 6.28
CA LYS A 176 14.72 15.13 5.45
C LYS A 176 14.45 14.77 3.99
N ALA A 177 14.43 15.78 3.12
CA ALA A 177 14.32 15.57 1.68
C ALA A 177 15.71 15.70 1.05
N ASP A 178 16.21 14.61 0.51
CA ASP A 178 17.43 14.62 -0.29
C ASP A 178 17.06 14.74 -1.78
N LYS A 179 17.56 15.80 -2.42
CA LYS A 179 17.37 15.97 -3.87
C LYS A 179 18.44 15.16 -4.60
N LEU A 180 17.99 14.21 -5.41
CA LEU A 180 18.85 13.54 -6.37
C LEU A 180 18.89 14.34 -7.67
N PRO A 181 20.07 14.56 -8.28
CA PRO A 181 20.21 15.24 -9.57
C PRO A 181 19.86 14.28 -10.73
N MET A 182 18.68 13.67 -10.66
CA MET A 182 18.27 12.63 -11.59
C MET A 182 16.74 12.63 -11.71
N ASP A 183 16.27 12.69 -12.95
CA ASP A 183 14.88 12.46 -13.29
C ASP A 183 14.74 11.07 -13.92
N ILE A 184 13.69 10.35 -13.56
CA ILE A 184 13.32 9.08 -14.17
C ILE A 184 12.09 9.34 -15.04
N VAL A 185 12.26 9.15 -16.33
CA VAL A 185 11.24 9.35 -17.36
C VAL A 185 10.59 8.01 -17.73
#